data_36c6ea5c1f15f4bc6ad85a34f827ed78
#
_entry.id   36c6ea5c1f15f4bc6ad85a34f827ed78
#
_cell.length_a   1.000
_cell.length_b   1.000
_cell.length_c   1.000
_cell.angle_alpha   90.00
_cell.angle_beta   90.00
_cell.angle_gamma   90.00
#
_symmetry.space_group_name_H-M   'P 1'
#
loop_
_entity.id
_entity.type
_entity.pdbx_description
1 polymer ?
#
loop_
_entity_poly.entity_id
_entity_poly.type
_entity_poly.pdbx_seq_one_letter_code
_entity_poly.pdbx_strand_id
1 'polypeptide(L)'
;MYLQGYGKINRKLRMQKNIPVLTVSGVTLAEAYEKALVELYRNGISFKTQYDKPGDPLSIDSTMNITILEPFKDPMIHRAFPGGIENLREYVMELTGLKDHWVKNINDSNDTRWEYTYHGRLAAYGTWQELVDGKSKKAGFFSINQIDAVIEKLSKQPYTRQAQMITWMPNLDLDCFDPPCLQSLWYRIIEDEEGVWWLNCNIRFRSNDAWGASFMNMFGFIQFNKNIIAAGISKKTGKKVELGRMNWQADSYHIYGKDILNAKQLLFDRMDSVKFEDRTFNFGDDFILEMYNGAEPAILEKMKNHDEGIG
;
A
#
# COMPACT_ATOMS: atom_id res chain seq x y z
N MET A 1 13.39 -10.20 -21.05
CA MET A 1 13.07 -9.62 -22.37
C MET A 1 12.33 -8.32 -22.08
N TYR A 2 13.08 -7.22 -21.92
CA TYR A 2 12.51 -5.90 -21.63
C TYR A 2 11.72 -5.45 -22.86
N LEU A 3 10.48 -5.01 -22.63
CA LEU A 3 9.61 -4.48 -23.68
C LEU A 3 10.26 -3.24 -24.29
N GLN A 4 10.92 -3.41 -25.44
CA GLN A 4 11.29 -2.29 -26.33
C GLN A 4 9.99 -1.70 -26.88
N GLY A 5 9.75 -0.41 -26.57
CA GLY A 5 8.81 0.44 -27.28
C GLY A 5 7.34 0.26 -26.90
N TYR A 6 6.92 0.93 -25.84
CA TYR A 6 5.52 1.35 -25.77
C TYR A 6 5.35 2.45 -26.82
N GLY A 7 4.90 2.16 -28.04
CA GLY A 7 4.53 3.20 -29.01
C GLY A 7 3.60 4.23 -28.35
N LYS A 8 3.52 5.48 -28.90
CA LYS A 8 2.76 6.59 -28.33
C LYS A 8 1.52 6.10 -27.61
N ILE A 9 1.49 6.31 -26.27
CA ILE A 9 0.40 5.86 -25.42
C ILE A 9 -0.83 6.73 -25.72
N ASN A 10 -1.60 6.32 -26.74
CA ASN A 10 -2.84 6.97 -27.11
C ASN A 10 -3.99 6.29 -26.39
N ARG A 11 -4.73 7.05 -25.61
CA ARG A 11 -5.96 6.63 -24.96
C ARG A 11 -7.15 6.86 -25.89
N LYS A 12 -7.97 5.81 -26.11
CA LYS A 12 -9.34 6.00 -26.64
C LYS A 12 -10.28 6.18 -25.46
N LEU A 13 -10.95 7.31 -25.37
CA LEU A 13 -12.08 7.48 -24.45
C LEU A 13 -13.11 6.38 -24.73
N ARG A 14 -13.25 5.43 -23.79
CA ARG A 14 -14.25 4.37 -23.86
C ARG A 14 -15.26 4.58 -22.75
N MET A 15 -16.47 4.95 -23.07
CA MET A 15 -17.62 4.74 -22.17
C MET A 15 -18.06 3.28 -22.33
N GLN A 16 -17.68 2.47 -21.36
CA GLN A 16 -18.05 1.04 -21.31
C GLN A 16 -19.11 0.84 -20.22
N LYS A 17 -19.95 -0.18 -20.39
CA LYS A 17 -20.92 -0.58 -19.37
C LYS A 17 -20.26 -1.30 -18.20
N ASN A 18 -19.09 -1.92 -18.43
CA ASN A 18 -18.40 -2.76 -17.47
C ASN A 18 -17.07 -2.16 -17.08
N ILE A 19 -16.76 -2.20 -15.79
CA ILE A 19 -15.40 -1.90 -15.28
C ILE A 19 -14.47 -3.03 -15.74
N PRO A 20 -13.39 -2.73 -16.46
CA PRO A 20 -12.47 -3.77 -16.92
C PRO A 20 -11.72 -4.39 -15.73
N VAL A 21 -11.43 -5.68 -15.82
CA VAL A 21 -10.50 -6.38 -14.92
C VAL A 21 -9.18 -6.51 -15.64
N LEU A 22 -8.16 -5.83 -15.15
CA LEU A 22 -6.83 -5.77 -15.75
C LEU A 22 -5.85 -6.56 -14.87
N THR A 23 -4.84 -7.14 -15.52
CA THR A 23 -3.82 -7.94 -14.82
C THR A 23 -2.45 -7.64 -15.38
N VAL A 24 -1.49 -7.37 -14.50
CA VAL A 24 -0.09 -7.18 -14.85
C VAL A 24 0.82 -8.00 -13.94
N SER A 25 2.03 -8.26 -14.43
CA SER A 25 3.10 -8.88 -13.65
C SER A 25 4.43 -8.19 -13.93
N GLY A 26 5.17 -7.90 -12.87
CA GLY A 26 6.54 -7.41 -12.92
C GLY A 26 7.45 -8.25 -12.04
N VAL A 27 8.74 -8.26 -12.35
CA VAL A 27 9.73 -8.92 -11.50
C VAL A 27 9.92 -8.10 -10.24
N THR A 28 10.13 -6.78 -10.37
CA THR A 28 10.36 -5.85 -9.26
C THR A 28 9.14 -4.96 -9.00
N LEU A 29 9.14 -4.27 -7.87
CA LEU A 29 8.10 -3.31 -7.54
C LEU A 29 7.99 -2.20 -8.59
N ALA A 30 9.12 -1.59 -8.96
CA ALA A 30 9.12 -0.49 -9.94
C ALA A 30 8.56 -0.93 -11.30
N GLU A 31 8.92 -2.13 -11.77
CA GLU A 31 8.41 -2.69 -13.03
C GLU A 31 6.90 -2.95 -12.97
N ALA A 32 6.43 -3.56 -11.87
CA ALA A 32 5.03 -3.88 -11.70
C ALA A 32 4.15 -2.63 -11.61
N TYR A 33 4.62 -1.60 -10.88
CA TYR A 33 3.95 -0.30 -10.77
C TYR A 33 3.84 0.41 -12.12
N GLU A 34 4.95 0.52 -12.87
CA GLU A 34 4.94 1.14 -14.20
C GLU A 34 3.95 0.43 -15.13
N LYS A 35 4.00 -0.89 -15.19
CA LYS A 35 3.07 -1.70 -16.01
C LYS A 35 1.61 -1.48 -15.60
N ALA A 36 1.34 -1.40 -14.30
CA ALA A 36 -0.02 -1.20 -13.81
C ALA A 36 -0.57 0.18 -14.21
N LEU A 37 0.24 1.24 -14.08
CA LEU A 37 -0.15 2.59 -14.52
C LEU A 37 -0.40 2.65 -16.04
N VAL A 38 0.47 2.04 -16.83
CA VAL A 38 0.33 2.01 -18.29
C VAL A 38 -0.91 1.24 -18.72
N GLU A 39 -1.15 0.08 -18.11
CA GLU A 39 -2.31 -0.76 -18.40
C GLU A 39 -3.62 -0.05 -18.03
N LEU A 40 -3.66 0.55 -16.83
CA LEU A 40 -4.78 1.36 -16.39
C LEU A 40 -5.04 2.53 -17.35
N TYR A 41 -4.00 3.29 -17.70
CA TYR A 41 -4.15 4.46 -18.58
C TYR A 41 -4.68 4.10 -19.96
N ARG A 42 -4.24 2.95 -20.53
CA ARG A 42 -4.65 2.48 -21.85
C ARG A 42 -6.06 1.89 -21.88
N ASN A 43 -6.38 1.08 -20.90
CA ASN A 43 -7.50 0.15 -20.93
C ASN A 43 -8.56 0.42 -19.84
N GLY A 44 -8.28 1.32 -18.89
CA GLY A 44 -9.25 1.77 -17.89
C GLY A 44 -10.41 2.57 -18.51
N ILE A 45 -11.52 2.61 -17.79
CA ILE A 45 -12.68 3.43 -18.16
C ILE A 45 -12.53 4.84 -17.62
N SER A 46 -13.23 5.79 -18.26
CA SER A 46 -13.38 7.16 -17.74
C SER A 46 -14.68 7.26 -16.96
N PHE A 47 -14.63 7.88 -15.78
CA PHE A 47 -15.80 8.08 -14.94
C PHE A 47 -15.65 9.32 -14.07
N LYS A 48 -16.75 9.77 -13.49
CA LYS A 48 -16.77 10.83 -12.49
C LYS A 48 -16.67 10.23 -11.09
N THR A 49 -15.92 10.90 -10.22
CA THR A 49 -15.87 10.58 -8.80
C THR A 49 -16.60 11.62 -7.97
N GLN A 50 -16.88 11.30 -6.72
CA GLN A 50 -17.43 12.26 -5.75
C GLN A 50 -16.43 13.36 -5.34
N TYR A 51 -15.16 13.21 -5.71
CA TYR A 51 -14.08 14.14 -5.36
C TYR A 51 -13.74 15.10 -6.51
N ASP A 52 -14.32 14.90 -7.71
CA ASP A 52 -14.03 15.75 -8.87
C ASP A 52 -14.60 17.14 -8.67
N LYS A 53 -13.79 18.16 -8.97
CA LYS A 53 -14.21 19.56 -9.00
C LYS A 53 -14.78 19.93 -10.38
N PRO A 54 -15.61 20.99 -10.46
CA PRO A 54 -16.04 21.51 -11.75
C PRO A 54 -14.83 21.88 -12.64
N GLY A 55 -14.77 21.27 -13.84
CA GLY A 55 -13.66 21.47 -14.78
C GLY A 55 -12.55 20.44 -14.74
N ASP A 56 -12.52 19.55 -13.72
CA ASP A 56 -11.55 18.47 -13.70
C ASP A 56 -11.80 17.49 -14.87
N PRO A 57 -10.73 16.94 -15.46
CA PRO A 57 -10.86 15.81 -16.37
C PRO A 57 -11.53 14.61 -15.67
N LEU A 58 -12.12 13.70 -16.46
CA LEU A 58 -12.65 12.45 -15.91
C LEU A 58 -11.52 11.59 -15.35
N SER A 59 -11.73 11.02 -14.18
CA SER A 59 -10.86 9.99 -13.58
C SER A 59 -10.81 8.73 -14.43
N ILE A 60 -9.81 7.88 -14.23
CA ILE A 60 -9.62 6.60 -14.92
C ILE A 60 -9.67 5.49 -13.89
N ASP A 61 -10.41 4.41 -14.15
CA ASP A 61 -10.58 3.30 -13.21
C ASP A 61 -10.58 1.93 -13.87
N SER A 62 -10.21 0.92 -13.10
CA SER A 62 -10.32 -0.49 -13.41
C SER A 62 -10.28 -1.33 -12.12
N THR A 63 -10.77 -2.55 -12.16
CA THR A 63 -10.30 -3.57 -11.21
C THR A 63 -8.91 -4.01 -11.67
N MET A 64 -7.93 -4.06 -10.76
CA MET A 64 -6.54 -4.36 -11.10
C MET A 64 -5.97 -5.48 -10.24
N ASN A 65 -5.26 -6.42 -10.89
CA ASN A 65 -4.41 -7.41 -10.23
C ASN A 65 -2.95 -7.16 -10.65
N ILE A 66 -2.08 -6.95 -9.67
CA ILE A 66 -0.65 -6.67 -9.88
C ILE A 66 0.14 -7.77 -9.17
N THR A 67 0.93 -8.54 -9.92
CA THR A 67 1.84 -9.54 -9.33
C THR A 67 3.27 -9.01 -9.35
N ILE A 68 3.90 -8.94 -8.17
CA ILE A 68 5.31 -8.63 -8.01
C ILE A 68 6.01 -9.95 -7.66
N LEU A 69 6.86 -10.44 -8.55
CA LEU A 69 7.45 -11.78 -8.44
C LEU A 69 8.56 -11.84 -7.39
N GLU A 70 9.42 -10.82 -7.36
CA GLU A 70 10.53 -10.67 -6.43
C GLU A 70 10.43 -9.30 -5.73
N PRO A 71 9.53 -9.17 -4.71
CA PRO A 71 9.16 -7.86 -4.14
C PRO A 71 10.32 -7.09 -3.52
N PHE A 72 11.37 -7.78 -3.06
CA PHE A 72 12.54 -7.18 -2.41
C PHE A 72 13.76 -7.06 -3.34
N LYS A 73 13.55 -7.25 -4.65
CA LYS A 73 14.59 -7.11 -5.67
C LYS A 73 14.62 -5.72 -6.28
N ASP A 74 15.81 -5.19 -6.48
CA ASP A 74 16.03 -3.93 -7.17
C ASP A 74 15.86 -4.08 -8.71
N PRO A 75 15.46 -2.97 -9.40
CA PRO A 75 15.14 -1.67 -8.80
C PRO A 75 13.76 -1.68 -8.12
N MET A 76 13.72 -1.26 -6.85
CA MET A 76 12.47 -1.17 -6.10
C MET A 76 11.76 0.17 -6.28
N ILE A 77 12.48 1.27 -6.53
CA ILE A 77 11.93 2.62 -6.49
C ILE A 77 11.72 3.15 -7.91
N HIS A 78 10.49 3.57 -8.20
CA HIS A 78 10.16 4.23 -9.46
C HIS A 78 10.13 5.76 -9.28
N ARG A 79 10.89 6.51 -10.09
CA ARG A 79 11.03 7.98 -9.95
C ARG A 79 9.75 8.78 -10.19
N ALA A 80 8.78 8.18 -10.87
CA ALA A 80 7.52 8.87 -11.18
C ALA A 80 6.49 8.81 -10.04
N PHE A 81 6.74 8.07 -8.93
CA PHE A 81 5.80 8.14 -7.82
C PHE A 81 5.82 9.54 -7.19
N PRO A 82 4.66 10.11 -6.85
CA PRO A 82 4.56 11.48 -6.35
C PRO A 82 4.91 11.55 -4.85
N GLY A 83 6.18 11.40 -4.53
CA GLY A 83 6.71 11.47 -3.18
C GLY A 83 8.23 11.37 -3.15
N GLY A 84 8.83 11.59 -1.99
CA GLY A 84 10.26 11.43 -1.73
C GLY A 84 10.58 10.12 -0.99
N ILE A 85 11.86 9.83 -0.86
CA ILE A 85 12.35 8.66 -0.12
C ILE A 85 11.95 8.75 1.36
N GLU A 86 11.93 9.95 1.92
CA GLU A 86 11.46 10.25 3.27
C GLU A 86 9.98 9.90 3.49
N ASN A 87 9.14 10.10 2.48
CA ASN A 87 7.72 9.72 2.57
C ASN A 87 7.56 8.19 2.61
N LEU A 88 8.42 7.44 1.91
CA LEU A 88 8.45 5.98 2.01
C LEU A 88 8.81 5.53 3.44
N ARG A 89 9.80 6.20 4.07
CA ARG A 89 10.17 5.92 5.47
C ARG A 89 9.02 6.22 6.42
N GLU A 90 8.41 7.40 6.30
CA GLU A 90 7.29 7.82 7.13
C GLU A 90 6.13 6.82 7.05
N TYR A 91 5.78 6.37 5.83
CA TYR A 91 4.71 5.41 5.63
C TYR A 91 5.02 4.02 6.23
N VAL A 92 6.28 3.56 6.14
CA VAL A 92 6.69 2.31 6.81
C VAL A 92 6.57 2.43 8.32
N MET A 93 6.97 3.58 8.91
CA MET A 93 6.81 3.83 10.35
C MET A 93 5.33 3.89 10.76
N GLU A 94 4.45 4.44 9.92
CA GLU A 94 3.00 4.43 10.13
C GLU A 94 2.45 2.99 10.17
N LEU A 95 2.87 2.13 9.24
CA LEU A 95 2.48 0.71 9.22
C LEU A 95 3.01 -0.09 10.43
N THR A 96 3.90 0.49 11.23
CA THR A 96 4.40 -0.09 12.48
C THR A 96 3.87 0.60 13.74
N GLY A 97 2.87 1.49 13.60
CA GLY A 97 2.10 2.05 14.70
C GLY A 97 2.46 3.47 15.11
N LEU A 98 3.38 4.15 14.39
CA LEU A 98 3.81 5.50 14.74
C LEU A 98 2.65 6.49 14.92
N LYS A 99 1.58 6.33 14.14
CA LYS A 99 0.45 7.26 14.10
C LYS A 99 -0.86 6.70 14.68
N ASP A 100 -0.84 5.58 15.40
CA ASP A 100 -2.06 4.96 15.93
C ASP A 100 -2.83 5.87 16.91
N HIS A 101 -2.13 6.77 17.59
CA HIS A 101 -2.73 7.74 18.50
C HIS A 101 -3.43 8.93 17.79
N TRP A 102 -3.29 9.04 16.47
CA TRP A 102 -3.97 10.07 15.66
C TRP A 102 -5.39 9.71 15.23
N VAL A 103 -5.88 8.57 15.67
CA VAL A 103 -7.25 8.13 15.37
C VAL A 103 -8.23 8.91 16.27
N LYS A 104 -9.29 9.42 15.64
CA LYS A 104 -10.33 10.20 16.29
C LYS A 104 -11.19 9.38 17.26
N ASN A 105 -11.85 10.08 18.17
CA ASN A 105 -12.89 9.52 19.02
C ASN A 105 -14.20 9.43 18.22
N ILE A 106 -14.80 8.24 18.13
CA ILE A 106 -15.96 7.99 17.27
C ILE A 106 -17.24 8.74 17.68
N ASN A 107 -17.34 9.15 18.93
CA ASN A 107 -18.49 9.89 19.48
C ASN A 107 -18.19 11.39 19.70
N ASP A 108 -17.12 11.92 19.13
CA ASP A 108 -16.80 13.35 19.14
C ASP A 108 -16.92 13.92 17.71
N SER A 109 -18.01 14.60 17.43
CA SER A 109 -18.28 15.22 16.13
C SER A 109 -17.30 16.35 15.75
N ASN A 110 -16.56 16.88 16.71
CA ASN A 110 -15.56 17.94 16.47
C ASN A 110 -14.15 17.37 16.24
N ASP A 111 -13.95 16.07 16.45
CA ASP A 111 -12.66 15.42 16.23
C ASP A 111 -12.46 15.17 14.73
N THR A 112 -11.54 15.91 14.11
CA THR A 112 -11.23 15.84 12.69
C THR A 112 -10.01 14.98 12.38
N ARG A 113 -9.47 14.27 13.36
CA ARG A 113 -8.36 13.35 13.18
C ARG A 113 -8.76 12.16 12.27
N TRP A 114 -7.84 11.25 12.06
CA TRP A 114 -8.02 10.10 11.18
C TRP A 114 -9.11 9.15 11.66
N GLU A 115 -9.84 8.56 10.72
CA GLU A 115 -10.85 7.54 11.02
C GLU A 115 -10.20 6.26 11.57
N TYR A 116 -9.02 5.89 11.07
CA TYR A 116 -8.30 4.67 11.42
C TYR A 116 -6.82 4.79 11.02
N THR A 117 -6.01 3.84 11.52
CA THR A 117 -4.72 3.45 10.91
C THR A 117 -4.78 2.00 10.50
N TYR A 118 -4.03 1.61 9.46
CA TYR A 118 -3.94 0.19 9.09
C TYR A 118 -3.31 -0.62 10.22
N HIS A 119 -2.24 -0.11 10.84
CA HIS A 119 -1.62 -0.79 11.97
C HIS A 119 -2.60 -1.00 13.13
N GLY A 120 -3.34 0.02 13.53
CA GLY A 120 -4.33 -0.10 14.59
C GLY A 120 -5.39 -1.17 14.29
N ARG A 121 -5.86 -1.24 13.03
CA ARG A 121 -6.81 -2.29 12.59
C ARG A 121 -6.18 -3.68 12.58
N LEU A 122 -4.89 -3.82 12.31
CA LEU A 122 -4.18 -5.11 12.27
C LEU A 122 -3.71 -5.55 13.66
N ALA A 123 -3.19 -4.65 14.48
CA ALA A 123 -2.60 -4.94 15.79
C ALA A 123 -3.60 -4.95 16.94
N ALA A 124 -4.77 -4.31 16.78
CA ALA A 124 -5.78 -4.19 17.82
C ALA A 124 -7.22 -4.28 17.25
N TYR A 125 -7.46 -5.24 16.36
CA TYR A 125 -8.76 -5.43 15.69
C TYR A 125 -9.89 -5.59 16.72
N GLY A 126 -11.02 -4.93 16.45
CA GLY A 126 -12.19 -4.91 17.32
C GLY A 126 -12.19 -3.80 18.36
N THR A 127 -11.23 -2.86 18.29
CA THR A 127 -11.14 -1.69 19.17
C THR A 127 -11.26 -0.37 18.40
N TRP A 128 -11.66 0.69 19.12
CA TRP A 128 -11.75 2.06 18.63
C TRP A 128 -11.47 3.05 19.76
N GLN A 129 -11.40 4.35 19.45
CA GLN A 129 -11.27 5.40 20.45
C GLN A 129 -12.64 6.02 20.74
N GLU A 130 -12.96 6.25 22.03
CA GLU A 130 -14.17 6.94 22.48
C GLU A 130 -13.80 8.10 23.37
N LEU A 131 -14.63 9.16 23.34
CA LEU A 131 -14.59 10.24 24.31
C LEU A 131 -15.53 9.91 25.47
N VAL A 132 -14.98 9.70 26.67
CA VAL A 132 -15.73 9.41 27.89
C VAL A 132 -15.28 10.38 28.96
N ASP A 133 -16.22 11.19 29.49
CA ASP A 133 -15.94 12.23 30.51
C ASP A 133 -14.81 13.19 30.11
N GLY A 134 -14.79 13.60 28.82
CA GLY A 134 -13.76 14.50 28.27
C GLY A 134 -12.37 13.86 28.12
N LYS A 135 -12.26 12.54 28.24
CA LYS A 135 -11.00 11.82 28.06
C LYS A 135 -11.12 10.75 26.96
N SER A 136 -10.12 10.68 26.11
CA SER A 136 -10.01 9.59 25.13
C SER A 136 -9.76 8.28 25.86
N LYS A 137 -10.59 7.27 25.57
CA LYS A 137 -10.45 5.89 26.08
C LYS A 137 -10.54 4.90 24.95
N LYS A 138 -9.71 3.85 25.02
CA LYS A 138 -9.82 2.72 24.13
C LYS A 138 -11.03 1.88 24.54
N ALA A 139 -11.94 1.66 23.60
CA ALA A 139 -13.11 0.80 23.74
C ALA A 139 -13.08 -0.33 22.72
N GLY A 140 -14.01 -1.26 22.79
CA GLY A 140 -14.14 -2.34 21.83
C GLY A 140 -14.88 -3.54 22.38
N PHE A 141 -15.26 -4.45 21.50
CA PHE A 141 -15.86 -5.73 21.89
C PHE A 141 -14.78 -6.76 22.29
N PHE A 142 -13.63 -6.67 21.66
CA PHE A 142 -12.45 -7.51 21.86
C PHE A 142 -11.23 -6.79 21.29
N SER A 143 -10.04 -7.29 21.59
CA SER A 143 -8.79 -6.80 20.99
C SER A 143 -7.98 -7.99 20.48
N ILE A 144 -7.84 -8.09 19.17
CA ILE A 144 -7.06 -9.15 18.52
C ILE A 144 -5.86 -8.53 17.83
N ASN A 145 -4.65 -8.97 18.23
CA ASN A 145 -3.44 -8.74 17.45
C ASN A 145 -3.37 -9.79 16.33
N GLN A 146 -3.87 -9.41 15.14
CA GLN A 146 -3.87 -10.30 13.99
C GLN A 146 -2.45 -10.54 13.44
N ILE A 147 -1.52 -9.60 13.63
CA ILE A 147 -0.12 -9.72 13.23
C ILE A 147 0.51 -10.89 13.97
N ASP A 148 0.43 -10.91 15.30
CA ASP A 148 0.96 -11.98 16.12
C ASP A 148 0.26 -13.32 15.84
N ALA A 149 -1.04 -13.29 15.61
CA ALA A 149 -1.83 -14.48 15.29
C ALA A 149 -1.39 -15.13 13.95
N VAL A 150 -1.11 -14.31 12.93
CA VAL A 150 -0.62 -14.79 11.62
C VAL A 150 0.80 -15.32 11.74
N ILE A 151 1.71 -14.63 12.44
CA ILE A 151 3.08 -15.08 12.69
C ILE A 151 3.04 -16.44 13.41
N GLU A 152 2.26 -16.57 14.47
CA GLU A 152 2.11 -17.80 15.23
C GLU A 152 1.57 -18.95 14.37
N LYS A 153 0.53 -18.69 13.59
CA LYS A 153 -0.11 -19.69 12.72
C LYS A 153 0.85 -20.19 11.64
N LEU A 154 1.58 -19.28 10.96
CA LEU A 154 2.55 -19.64 9.92
C LEU A 154 3.79 -20.33 10.50
N SER A 155 4.20 -19.98 11.72
CA SER A 155 5.31 -20.66 12.42
C SER A 155 5.00 -22.12 12.73
N LYS A 156 3.73 -22.43 13.02
CA LYS A 156 3.28 -23.82 13.31
C LYS A 156 2.90 -24.60 12.07
N GLN A 157 2.31 -23.94 11.08
CA GLN A 157 1.75 -24.54 9.87
C GLN A 157 2.03 -23.66 8.64
N PRO A 158 3.26 -23.71 8.07
CA PRO A 158 3.69 -22.80 7.01
C PRO A 158 2.79 -22.86 5.77
N TYR A 159 2.26 -24.01 5.40
CA TYR A 159 1.38 -24.17 4.21
C TYR A 159 -0.12 -24.01 4.52
N THR A 160 -0.46 -23.48 5.68
CA THR A 160 -1.87 -23.17 6.00
C THR A 160 -2.49 -22.22 4.99
N ARG A 161 -3.78 -22.36 4.75
CA ARG A 161 -4.59 -21.43 3.95
C ARG A 161 -5.40 -20.47 4.82
N GLN A 162 -5.18 -20.47 6.13
CA GLN A 162 -5.97 -19.75 7.14
C GLN A 162 -5.22 -18.55 7.75
N ALA A 163 -4.02 -18.21 7.25
CA ALA A 163 -3.27 -17.07 7.73
C ALA A 163 -3.77 -15.81 7.02
N GLN A 164 -4.71 -15.12 7.65
CA GLN A 164 -5.38 -13.94 7.11
C GLN A 164 -5.54 -12.88 8.18
N MET A 165 -5.41 -11.61 7.77
CA MET A 165 -5.76 -10.42 8.53
C MET A 165 -6.78 -9.61 7.74
N ILE A 166 -7.66 -8.88 8.45
CA ILE A 166 -8.68 -8.01 7.86
C ILE A 166 -8.69 -6.66 8.58
N THR A 167 -9.16 -5.62 7.90
CA THR A 167 -9.26 -4.28 8.48
C THR A 167 -10.71 -3.81 8.64
N TRP A 168 -11.60 -4.26 7.76
CA TRP A 168 -12.99 -3.83 7.73
C TRP A 168 -13.76 -4.26 8.99
N MET A 169 -14.40 -3.29 9.64
CA MET A 169 -15.26 -3.47 10.80
C MET A 169 -16.65 -2.89 10.49
N PRO A 170 -17.64 -3.72 10.09
CA PRO A 170 -18.95 -3.23 9.61
C PRO A 170 -19.66 -2.28 10.57
N ASN A 171 -19.50 -2.49 11.87
CA ASN A 171 -20.09 -1.64 12.91
C ASN A 171 -19.52 -0.22 12.97
N LEU A 172 -18.34 0.01 12.38
CA LEU A 172 -17.69 1.34 12.32
C LEU A 172 -17.64 1.89 10.89
N ASP A 173 -17.47 1.03 9.90
CA ASP A 173 -17.05 1.44 8.58
C ASP A 173 -18.19 1.63 7.59
N LEU A 174 -19.40 1.07 7.84
CA LEU A 174 -20.54 1.21 6.94
C LEU A 174 -21.02 2.66 6.78
N ASP A 175 -21.03 3.42 7.86
CA ASP A 175 -21.47 4.82 7.87
C ASP A 175 -20.28 5.80 7.96
N CYS A 176 -19.03 5.31 7.89
CA CYS A 176 -17.83 6.13 7.92
C CYS A 176 -17.64 6.85 6.60
N PHE A 177 -17.25 8.13 6.64
CA PHE A 177 -16.98 8.93 5.44
C PHE A 177 -15.80 8.39 4.63
N ASP A 178 -14.72 8.00 5.31
CA ASP A 178 -13.50 7.46 4.69
C ASP A 178 -13.10 6.13 5.36
N PRO A 179 -13.82 5.03 5.06
CA PRO A 179 -13.54 3.73 5.64
C PRO A 179 -12.27 3.10 5.06
N PRO A 180 -11.66 2.10 5.74
CA PRO A 180 -10.42 1.48 5.31
C PRO A 180 -10.40 1.01 3.85
N CYS A 181 -9.41 1.48 3.08
CA CYS A 181 -9.20 1.03 1.70
C CYS A 181 -8.58 -0.37 1.65
N LEU A 182 -7.62 -0.68 2.51
CA LEU A 182 -7.11 -2.04 2.70
C LEU A 182 -8.24 -2.91 3.26
N GLN A 183 -8.43 -4.09 2.69
CA GLN A 183 -9.47 -5.03 3.13
C GLN A 183 -8.88 -6.25 3.82
N SER A 184 -7.87 -6.86 3.21
CA SER A 184 -7.28 -8.09 3.75
C SER A 184 -5.84 -8.30 3.28
N LEU A 185 -5.11 -9.05 4.11
CA LEU A 185 -3.82 -9.65 3.78
C LEU A 185 -3.94 -11.15 4.03
N TRP A 186 -3.52 -11.96 3.07
CA TRP A 186 -3.48 -13.41 3.17
C TRP A 186 -2.09 -13.92 2.87
N TYR A 187 -1.63 -14.92 3.65
CA TYR A 187 -0.27 -15.42 3.61
C TYR A 187 -0.20 -16.92 3.47
N ARG A 188 0.85 -17.39 2.82
CA ARG A 188 1.23 -18.79 2.76
C ARG A 188 2.74 -18.93 2.53
N ILE A 189 3.34 -19.92 3.14
CA ILE A 189 4.76 -20.24 2.95
C ILE A 189 4.88 -21.46 2.05
N ILE A 190 5.90 -21.44 1.19
CA ILE A 190 6.38 -22.57 0.41
C ILE A 190 7.85 -22.74 0.77
N GLU A 191 8.26 -23.95 1.13
CA GLU A 191 9.66 -24.33 1.38
C GLU A 191 10.27 -24.82 0.06
N ASP A 192 11.46 -24.32 -0.27
CA ASP A 192 12.22 -24.78 -1.44
C ASP A 192 13.11 -25.98 -1.08
N GLU A 193 13.86 -26.48 -2.08
CA GLU A 193 14.76 -27.63 -1.94
C GLU A 193 15.94 -27.35 -0.99
N GLU A 194 16.27 -26.08 -0.76
CA GLU A 194 17.33 -25.63 0.16
C GLU A 194 16.82 -25.40 1.59
N GLY A 195 15.52 -25.59 1.83
CA GLY A 195 14.87 -25.40 3.12
C GLY A 195 14.58 -23.94 3.47
N VAL A 196 14.67 -23.03 2.49
CA VAL A 196 14.27 -21.62 2.64
C VAL A 196 12.76 -21.51 2.55
N TRP A 197 12.18 -20.76 3.46
CA TRP A 197 10.75 -20.49 3.52
C TRP A 197 10.42 -19.21 2.74
N TRP A 198 9.61 -19.35 1.68
CA TRP A 198 9.17 -18.26 0.82
C TRP A 198 7.77 -17.79 1.20
N LEU A 199 7.68 -16.62 1.84
CA LEU A 199 6.43 -16.01 2.28
C LEU A 199 5.71 -15.36 1.09
N ASN A 200 4.64 -16.00 0.62
CA ASN A 200 3.76 -15.46 -0.42
C ASN A 200 2.61 -14.70 0.21
N CYS A 201 2.24 -13.55 -0.39
CA CYS A 201 1.21 -12.67 0.12
C CYS A 201 0.20 -12.26 -0.97
N ASN A 202 -1.09 -12.21 -0.59
CA ASN A 202 -2.14 -11.52 -1.36
C ASN A 202 -2.66 -10.37 -0.51
N ILE A 203 -2.71 -9.16 -1.08
CA ILE A 203 -3.22 -7.96 -0.43
C ILE A 203 -4.37 -7.43 -1.28
N ARG A 204 -5.52 -7.14 -0.64
CA ARG A 204 -6.70 -6.61 -1.32
C ARG A 204 -7.09 -5.24 -0.78
N PHE A 205 -7.31 -4.31 -1.69
CA PHE A 205 -7.86 -2.99 -1.47
C PHE A 205 -9.24 -2.87 -2.14
N ARG A 206 -10.24 -2.25 -1.47
CA ARG A 206 -11.50 -1.88 -2.12
C ARG A 206 -11.31 -0.73 -3.10
N SER A 207 -10.35 0.16 -2.79
CA SER A 207 -10.05 1.36 -3.55
C SER A 207 -8.59 1.70 -3.35
N ASN A 208 -7.86 2.03 -4.43
CA ASN A 208 -6.46 2.40 -4.36
C ASN A 208 -6.13 3.46 -5.42
N ASP A 209 -5.75 4.64 -4.97
CA ASP A 209 -5.24 5.68 -5.85
C ASP A 209 -3.93 5.23 -6.49
N ALA A 210 -4.00 4.94 -7.79
CA ALA A 210 -2.91 4.37 -8.55
C ALA A 210 -1.70 5.29 -8.65
N TRP A 211 -1.94 6.61 -8.72
CA TRP A 211 -0.89 7.61 -8.83
C TRP A 211 -0.43 8.10 -7.46
N GLY A 212 -1.37 8.58 -6.63
CA GLY A 212 -1.04 9.29 -5.40
C GLY A 212 -0.63 8.39 -4.23
N ALA A 213 -1.06 7.12 -4.20
CA ALA A 213 -0.87 6.27 -3.01
C ALA A 213 -0.31 4.87 -3.29
N SER A 214 -0.62 4.25 -4.43
CA SER A 214 -0.39 2.80 -4.59
C SER A 214 1.07 2.40 -4.49
N PHE A 215 2.00 3.23 -4.99
CA PHE A 215 3.42 2.94 -4.90
C PHE A 215 3.89 2.87 -3.44
N MET A 216 3.56 3.91 -2.65
CA MET A 216 3.89 3.94 -1.21
C MET A 216 3.26 2.76 -0.47
N ASN A 217 1.99 2.45 -0.77
CA ASN A 217 1.32 1.32 -0.15
C ASN A 217 2.03 0.01 -0.46
N MET A 218 2.34 -0.28 -1.72
CA MET A 218 3.05 -1.50 -2.12
C MET A 218 4.44 -1.58 -1.48
N PHE A 219 5.22 -0.49 -1.53
CA PHE A 219 6.53 -0.42 -0.89
C PHE A 219 6.43 -0.65 0.62
N GLY A 220 5.52 0.03 1.29
CA GLY A 220 5.31 -0.10 2.73
C GLY A 220 4.95 -1.54 3.14
N PHE A 221 4.03 -2.19 2.40
CA PHE A 221 3.68 -3.58 2.70
C PHE A 221 4.78 -4.59 2.34
N ILE A 222 5.65 -4.32 1.37
CA ILE A 222 6.86 -5.13 1.15
C ILE A 222 7.77 -5.03 2.39
N GLN A 223 8.02 -3.83 2.90
CA GLN A 223 8.82 -3.62 4.11
C GLN A 223 8.16 -4.25 5.35
N PHE A 224 6.85 -4.10 5.51
CA PHE A 224 6.08 -4.73 6.58
C PHE A 224 6.19 -6.28 6.52
N ASN A 225 6.02 -6.85 5.35
CA ASN A 225 6.15 -8.30 5.16
C ASN A 225 7.56 -8.80 5.49
N LYS A 226 8.60 -8.08 5.10
CA LYS A 226 10.00 -8.44 5.36
C LYS A 226 10.36 -8.30 6.83
N ASN A 227 10.09 -7.11 7.39
CA ASN A 227 10.65 -6.70 8.68
C ASN A 227 9.77 -7.12 9.88
N ILE A 228 8.46 -7.38 9.64
CA ILE A 228 7.54 -7.79 10.71
C ILE A 228 7.12 -9.25 10.55
N ILE A 229 6.51 -9.62 9.42
CA ILE A 229 5.94 -10.97 9.28
C ILE A 229 7.06 -12.00 9.10
N ALA A 230 7.91 -11.87 8.08
CA ALA A 230 8.98 -12.82 7.82
C ALA A 230 9.99 -12.87 8.96
N ALA A 231 10.42 -11.72 9.48
CA ALA A 231 11.33 -11.65 10.63
C ALA A 231 10.72 -12.26 11.89
N GLY A 232 9.42 -12.04 12.16
CA GLY A 232 8.72 -12.65 13.30
C GLY A 232 8.66 -14.17 13.20
N ILE A 233 8.39 -14.71 12.00
CA ILE A 233 8.40 -16.17 11.76
C ILE A 233 9.82 -16.72 11.91
N SER A 234 10.83 -16.07 11.31
CA SER A 234 12.25 -16.48 11.43
C SER A 234 12.68 -16.54 12.89
N LYS A 235 12.33 -15.51 13.68
CA LYS A 235 12.66 -15.47 15.13
C LYS A 235 12.02 -16.62 15.91
N LYS A 236 10.78 -17.00 15.56
CA LYS A 236 10.07 -18.09 16.26
C LYS A 236 10.56 -19.50 15.86
N THR A 237 10.93 -19.67 14.60
CA THR A 237 11.19 -21.01 14.04
C THR A 237 12.66 -21.32 13.84
N GLY A 238 13.53 -20.31 13.82
CA GLY A 238 14.93 -20.45 13.40
C GLY A 238 15.12 -20.69 11.90
N LYS A 239 14.03 -20.72 11.11
CA LYS A 239 14.08 -20.88 9.65
C LYS A 239 14.48 -19.56 8.96
N LYS A 240 15.19 -19.65 7.85
CA LYS A 240 15.38 -18.53 6.94
C LYS A 240 14.06 -18.28 6.20
N VAL A 241 13.46 -17.10 6.38
CA VAL A 241 12.22 -16.70 5.70
C VAL A 241 12.50 -15.52 4.78
N GLU A 242 12.27 -15.74 3.50
CA GLU A 242 12.39 -14.73 2.44
C GLU A 242 11.01 -14.38 1.85
N LEU A 243 10.92 -13.23 1.16
CA LEU A 243 9.68 -12.86 0.50
C LEU A 243 9.55 -13.63 -0.83
N GLY A 244 8.48 -14.39 -0.95
CA GLY A 244 7.97 -14.90 -2.22
C GLY A 244 7.24 -13.78 -2.98
N ARG A 245 6.34 -14.16 -3.89
CA ARG A 245 5.59 -13.17 -4.65
C ARG A 245 4.61 -12.39 -3.76
N MET A 246 4.37 -11.13 -4.13
CA MET A 246 3.24 -10.34 -3.62
C MET A 246 2.22 -10.13 -4.74
N ASN A 247 0.96 -10.50 -4.50
CA ASN A 247 -0.15 -10.15 -5.38
C ASN A 247 -0.94 -9.01 -4.73
N TRP A 248 -1.08 -7.91 -5.46
CA TRP A 248 -1.83 -6.74 -5.09
C TRP A 248 -3.11 -6.67 -5.91
N GLN A 249 -4.25 -6.66 -5.24
CA GLN A 249 -5.54 -6.54 -5.87
C GLN A 249 -6.22 -5.25 -5.41
N ALA A 250 -6.71 -4.46 -6.34
CA ALA A 250 -7.57 -3.32 -6.06
C ALA A 250 -8.89 -3.47 -6.84
N ASP A 251 -10.02 -3.41 -6.13
CA ASP A 251 -11.34 -3.49 -6.78
C ASP A 251 -11.61 -2.22 -7.61
N SER A 252 -11.16 -1.05 -7.13
CA SER A 252 -11.03 0.19 -7.90
C SER A 252 -9.58 0.66 -7.84
N TYR A 253 -8.84 0.53 -8.93
CA TYR A 253 -7.49 1.04 -9.13
C TYR A 253 -7.59 2.22 -10.08
N HIS A 254 -7.41 3.45 -9.57
CA HIS A 254 -7.80 4.63 -10.30
C HIS A 254 -6.75 5.75 -10.28
N ILE A 255 -6.77 6.60 -11.32
CA ILE A 255 -6.07 7.89 -11.34
C ILE A 255 -7.13 8.98 -11.32
N TYR A 256 -7.09 9.86 -10.33
CA TYR A 256 -7.99 11.01 -10.28
C TYR A 256 -7.78 11.94 -11.48
N GLY A 257 -8.86 12.55 -11.97
CA GLY A 257 -8.81 13.44 -13.11
C GLY A 257 -7.79 14.56 -12.96
N LYS A 258 -7.70 15.16 -11.78
CA LYS A 258 -6.72 16.21 -11.43
C LYS A 258 -5.26 15.78 -11.60
N ASP A 259 -4.97 14.47 -11.46
CA ASP A 259 -3.60 13.92 -11.47
C ASP A 259 -3.17 13.39 -12.84
N ILE A 260 -4.09 13.27 -13.81
CA ILE A 260 -3.80 12.70 -15.14
C ILE A 260 -2.73 13.49 -15.88
N LEU A 261 -2.75 14.81 -15.80
CA LEU A 261 -1.77 15.65 -16.47
C LEU A 261 -0.37 15.44 -15.88
N ASN A 262 -0.29 15.36 -14.57
CA ASN A 262 0.96 15.08 -13.85
C ASN A 262 1.51 13.69 -14.21
N ALA A 263 0.66 12.65 -14.18
CA ALA A 263 1.03 11.30 -14.58
C ALA A 263 1.54 11.23 -16.04
N LYS A 264 0.92 11.99 -16.94
CA LYS A 264 1.41 12.11 -18.32
C LYS A 264 2.81 12.70 -18.38
N GLN A 265 3.01 13.87 -17.78
CA GLN A 265 4.28 14.59 -17.84
C GLN A 265 5.45 13.82 -17.18
N LEU A 266 5.20 13.16 -16.06
CA LEU A 266 6.24 12.48 -15.29
C LEU A 266 6.50 11.05 -15.76
N LEU A 267 5.53 10.38 -16.38
CA LEU A 267 5.66 9.00 -16.81
C LEU A 267 5.34 8.80 -18.29
N PHE A 268 4.07 8.93 -18.68
CA PHE A 268 3.60 8.40 -19.97
C PHE A 268 4.26 9.06 -21.19
N ASP A 269 4.48 10.39 -21.16
CA ASP A 269 5.11 11.13 -22.27
C ASP A 269 6.65 10.90 -22.31
N ARG A 270 7.24 10.33 -21.26
CA ARG A 270 8.68 10.10 -21.13
C ARG A 270 9.09 8.65 -21.48
N MET A 271 8.14 7.72 -21.52
CA MET A 271 8.45 6.29 -21.69
C MET A 271 9.20 5.94 -22.96
N ASP A 272 8.96 6.67 -24.06
CA ASP A 272 9.65 6.43 -25.31
C ASP A 272 11.07 7.04 -25.37
N SER A 273 11.35 8.04 -24.54
CA SER A 273 12.59 8.81 -24.57
C SER A 273 13.55 8.52 -23.41
N VAL A 274 13.05 7.97 -22.31
CA VAL A 274 13.84 7.66 -21.11
C VAL A 274 13.79 6.15 -20.86
N LYS A 275 14.94 5.51 -20.70
CA LYS A 275 15.02 4.06 -20.43
C LYS A 275 14.45 3.74 -19.04
N PHE A 276 14.02 2.50 -18.83
CA PHE A 276 13.48 2.04 -17.56
C PHE A 276 14.50 2.21 -16.41
N GLU A 277 15.76 1.90 -16.65
CA GLU A 277 16.86 2.04 -15.69
C GLU A 277 17.02 3.50 -15.22
N ASP A 278 16.82 4.46 -16.14
CA ASP A 278 16.89 5.90 -15.86
C ASP A 278 15.63 6.44 -15.16
N ARG A 279 14.54 5.65 -15.13
CA ARG A 279 13.29 5.98 -14.43
C ARG A 279 13.18 5.35 -13.04
N THR A 280 14.23 4.63 -12.60
CA THR A 280 14.21 3.86 -11.35
C THR A 280 15.44 4.13 -10.49
N PHE A 281 15.37 3.69 -9.24
CA PHE A 281 16.48 3.61 -8.30
C PHE A 281 16.51 2.22 -7.65
N ASN A 282 17.70 1.75 -7.33
CA ASN A 282 17.86 0.62 -6.43
C ASN A 282 17.66 1.09 -4.99
N PHE A 283 16.86 0.37 -4.24
CA PHE A 283 16.70 0.66 -2.82
C PHE A 283 18.00 0.38 -2.04
N GLY A 284 18.81 -0.56 -2.52
CA GLY A 284 20.08 -0.92 -1.94
C GLY A 284 21.22 0.07 -2.19
N ASP A 285 21.06 1.10 -3.01
CA ASP A 285 22.09 2.11 -3.26
C ASP A 285 22.35 2.93 -1.99
N ASP A 286 23.64 3.14 -1.63
CA ASP A 286 24.06 3.82 -0.39
C ASP A 286 23.37 5.17 -0.19
N PHE A 287 23.28 5.97 -1.25
CA PHE A 287 22.60 7.28 -1.22
C PHE A 287 21.12 7.16 -0.87
N ILE A 288 20.41 6.17 -1.42
CA ILE A 288 18.99 5.93 -1.15
C ILE A 288 18.79 5.45 0.29
N LEU A 289 19.65 4.54 0.75
CA LEU A 289 19.62 4.04 2.13
C LEU A 289 19.93 5.15 3.14
N GLU A 290 20.87 6.04 2.82
CA GLU A 290 21.19 7.20 3.67
C GLU A 290 19.99 8.14 3.79
N MET A 291 19.34 8.49 2.67
CA MET A 291 18.12 9.32 2.69
C MET A 291 16.98 8.63 3.47
N TYR A 292 16.75 7.34 3.23
CA TYR A 292 15.67 6.58 3.86
C TYR A 292 15.87 6.47 5.38
N ASN A 293 17.07 6.10 5.83
CA ASN A 293 17.38 5.93 7.25
C ASN A 293 17.54 7.28 7.95
N GLY A 294 18.12 8.27 7.27
CA GLY A 294 18.33 9.62 7.78
C GLY A 294 17.05 10.43 7.96
N ALA A 295 15.93 10.01 7.35
CA ALA A 295 14.64 10.70 7.48
C ALA A 295 13.98 10.51 8.87
N GLU A 296 14.29 9.43 9.59
CA GLU A 296 13.60 9.07 10.84
C GLU A 296 13.61 10.18 11.92
N PRO A 297 14.74 10.84 12.25
CA PRO A 297 14.72 11.90 13.25
C PRO A 297 13.79 13.07 12.90
N ALA A 298 13.78 13.49 11.63
CA ALA A 298 12.90 14.57 11.15
C ALA A 298 11.42 14.16 11.20
N ILE A 299 11.11 12.90 10.88
CA ILE A 299 9.76 12.34 10.99
C ILE A 299 9.30 12.36 12.44
N LEU A 300 10.13 11.90 13.38
CA LEU A 300 9.80 11.89 14.82
C LEU A 300 9.61 13.29 15.37
N GLU A 301 10.42 14.26 14.95
CA GLU A 301 10.28 15.67 15.34
C GLU A 301 8.98 16.27 14.80
N LYS A 302 8.65 16.02 13.52
CA LYS A 302 7.37 16.42 12.90
C LYS A 302 6.18 15.85 13.68
N MET A 303 6.26 14.58 14.08
CA MET A 303 5.23 13.92 14.88
C MET A 303 5.05 14.60 16.24
N LYS A 304 6.14 14.83 16.94
CA LYS A 304 6.12 15.53 18.23
C LYS A 304 5.51 16.93 18.12
N ASN A 305 5.91 17.72 17.13
CA ASN A 305 5.37 19.06 16.91
C ASN A 305 3.87 19.03 16.61
N HIS A 306 3.40 18.08 15.83
CA HIS A 306 1.97 17.88 15.57
C HIS A 306 1.20 17.54 16.86
N ASP A 307 1.72 16.63 17.69
CA ASP A 307 1.10 16.22 18.96
C ASP A 307 1.07 17.36 19.97
N GLU A 308 2.03 18.28 19.92
CA GLU A 308 2.08 19.49 20.75
C GLU A 308 1.28 20.66 20.15
N GLY A 309 0.67 20.51 18.98
CA GLY A 309 -0.12 21.56 18.31
C GLY A 309 0.74 22.72 17.74
N ILE A 310 2.00 22.43 17.41
CA ILE A 310 3.00 23.41 16.90
C ILE A 310 3.11 23.32 15.36
N GLY A 311 2.24 22.58 14.67
CA GLY A 311 2.31 22.35 13.23
C GLY A 311 1.13 22.92 12.47
#